data_ec40302670493ffae01e6e7cbf885d8d
#
_entry.id   ec40302670493ffae01e6e7cbf885d8d
#
_cell.length_a   1.000
_cell.length_b   1.000
_cell.length_c   1.000
_cell.angle_alpha   90.00
_cell.angle_beta   90.00
_cell.angle_gamma   90.00
#
_symmetry.space_group_name_H-M   'P 1'
#
loop_
_entity.id
_entity.type
_entity.pdbx_description
1 polymer ?
#
loop_
_entity_poly.entity_id
_entity_poly.type
_entity_poly.pdbx_seq_one_letter_code
_entity_poly.pdbx_strand_id
1 'polypeptide(L)'
;FLDHMLESFSKHSLIDLEIKCVGDTHIDDHHSVEDVGIVLGSLLNQAIYPAKGIERFGSANIVMDEACVECDLDLSNRPFLYHSLSVSGKVGQFDTELVEEFFRAFILNAGISAHIVQKRGSNKHHIIEAAFKSVAVAIRRATVKNDRIGIPSTKDVL
;
A
#
# COMPACT_ATOMS: atom_id res chain seq x y z
N PHE A 1 -2.88 -12.92 -9.94
CA PHE A 1 -3.10 -11.46 -10.05
C PHE A 1 -2.39 -10.70 -8.94
N LEU A 2 -2.50 -11.15 -7.68
CA LEU A 2 -1.83 -10.49 -6.55
C LEU A 2 -0.31 -10.42 -6.75
N ASP A 3 0.32 -11.48 -7.23
CA ASP A 3 1.76 -11.52 -7.49
C ASP A 3 2.19 -10.37 -8.41
N HIS A 4 1.43 -10.15 -9.49
CA HIS A 4 1.66 -9.02 -10.40
C HIS A 4 1.50 -7.65 -9.71
N MET A 5 0.53 -7.52 -8.80
CA MET A 5 0.36 -6.30 -8.01
C MET A 5 1.54 -6.06 -7.06
N LEU A 6 2.06 -7.12 -6.44
CA LEU A 6 3.22 -7.05 -5.54
C LEU A 6 4.53 -6.78 -6.31
N GLU A 7 4.70 -7.35 -7.49
CA GLU A 7 5.80 -7.01 -8.41
C GLU A 7 5.75 -5.53 -8.80
N SER A 8 4.56 -5.04 -9.15
CA SER A 8 4.34 -3.63 -9.46
C SER A 8 4.64 -2.72 -8.26
N PHE A 9 4.18 -3.12 -7.06
CA PHE A 9 4.48 -2.41 -5.81
C PHE A 9 6.00 -2.34 -5.57
N SER A 10 6.71 -3.46 -5.62
CA SER A 10 8.17 -3.52 -5.46
C SER A 10 8.87 -2.60 -6.44
N LYS A 11 8.52 -2.71 -7.72
CA LYS A 11 9.12 -1.90 -8.80
C LYS A 11 8.97 -0.40 -8.58
N HIS A 12 7.80 0.05 -8.13
CA HIS A 12 7.49 1.48 -8.02
C HIS A 12 7.82 2.08 -6.64
N SER A 13 7.85 1.27 -5.59
CA SER A 13 8.33 1.68 -4.27
C SER A 13 9.86 1.73 -4.17
N LEU A 14 10.57 1.03 -5.07
CA LEU A 14 12.01 0.76 -5.00
C LEU A 14 12.40 -0.05 -3.76
N ILE A 15 11.48 -0.88 -3.27
CA ILE A 15 11.70 -1.84 -2.19
C ILE A 15 11.80 -3.22 -2.81
N ASP A 16 12.94 -3.89 -2.63
CA ASP A 16 13.10 -5.27 -3.08
C ASP A 16 12.26 -6.20 -2.20
N LEU A 17 11.44 -7.04 -2.82
CA LEU A 17 10.56 -7.98 -2.14
C LEU A 17 10.87 -9.42 -2.57
N GLU A 18 10.99 -10.30 -1.59
CA GLU A 18 10.95 -11.74 -1.78
C GLU A 18 9.81 -12.30 -0.93
N ILE A 19 8.78 -12.85 -1.60
CA ILE A 19 7.56 -13.32 -0.94
C ILE A 19 7.32 -14.78 -1.30
N LYS A 20 7.11 -15.60 -0.27
CA LYS A 20 6.65 -16.97 -0.40
C LYS A 20 5.46 -17.18 0.52
N CYS A 21 4.30 -17.44 -0.06
CA CYS A 21 3.09 -17.79 0.67
C CYS A 21 2.61 -19.18 0.24
N VAL A 22 2.26 -20.01 1.20
CA VAL A 22 1.61 -21.31 0.98
C VAL A 22 0.41 -21.33 1.90
N GLY A 23 -0.76 -21.04 1.36
CA GLY A 23 -2.01 -20.90 2.12
C GLY A 23 -3.03 -22.01 1.82
N ASP A 24 -4.16 -21.90 2.46
CA ASP A 24 -5.31 -22.79 2.38
C ASP A 24 -6.26 -22.41 1.23
N THR A 25 -5.70 -22.17 0.04
CA THR A 25 -6.42 -21.73 -1.17
C THR A 25 -7.54 -22.71 -1.63
N HIS A 26 -7.62 -23.88 -1.01
CA HIS A 26 -8.74 -24.79 -1.18
C HIS A 26 -10.03 -24.28 -0.52
N ILE A 27 -9.94 -23.32 0.40
CA ILE A 27 -11.07 -22.60 0.99
C ILE A 27 -11.38 -21.40 0.11
N ASP A 28 -10.48 -20.42 0.11
CA ASP A 28 -10.45 -19.26 -0.79
C ASP A 28 -9.07 -18.56 -0.70
N ASP A 29 -8.91 -17.40 -1.34
CA ASP A 29 -7.65 -16.65 -1.33
C ASP A 29 -7.56 -15.66 -0.15
N HIS A 30 -8.61 -15.50 0.67
CA HIS A 30 -8.73 -14.43 1.68
C HIS A 30 -7.58 -14.47 2.69
N HIS A 31 -7.40 -15.62 3.37
CA HIS A 31 -6.37 -15.76 4.40
C HIS A 31 -4.96 -15.47 3.83
N SER A 32 -4.65 -15.99 2.64
CA SER A 32 -3.35 -15.78 2.01
C SER A 32 -3.09 -14.31 1.69
N VAL A 33 -4.10 -13.60 1.19
CA VAL A 33 -4.01 -12.17 0.85
C VAL A 33 -3.84 -11.32 2.09
N GLU A 34 -4.62 -11.58 3.13
CA GLU A 34 -4.55 -10.91 4.42
C GLU A 34 -3.19 -11.13 5.10
N ASP A 35 -2.74 -12.39 5.20
CA ASP A 35 -1.47 -12.75 5.84
C ASP A 35 -0.27 -12.11 5.14
N VAL A 36 -0.26 -12.07 3.81
CA VAL A 36 0.77 -11.35 3.04
C VAL A 36 0.74 -9.86 3.38
N GLY A 37 -0.43 -9.26 3.46
CA GLY A 37 -0.60 -7.85 3.87
C GLY A 37 -0.07 -7.59 5.29
N ILE A 38 -0.41 -8.44 6.26
CA ILE A 38 0.05 -8.36 7.67
C ILE A 38 1.57 -8.42 7.74
N VAL A 39 2.18 -9.43 7.11
CA VAL A 39 3.63 -9.64 7.16
C VAL A 39 4.38 -8.50 6.50
N LEU A 40 3.98 -8.08 5.30
CA LEU A 40 4.61 -6.96 4.60
C LEU A 40 4.45 -5.65 5.38
N GLY A 41 3.27 -5.38 5.93
CA GLY A 41 3.03 -4.21 6.77
C GLY A 41 3.92 -4.20 8.00
N SER A 42 4.04 -5.32 8.70
CA SER A 42 4.88 -5.46 9.89
C SER A 42 6.37 -5.27 9.57
N LEU A 43 6.85 -5.79 8.44
CA LEU A 43 8.23 -5.58 8.00
C LEU A 43 8.50 -4.13 7.63
N LEU A 44 7.54 -3.47 6.96
CA LEU A 44 7.66 -2.06 6.64
C LEU A 44 7.68 -1.19 7.90
N ASN A 45 6.84 -1.50 8.91
CA ASN A 45 6.84 -0.86 10.21
C ASN A 45 8.22 -0.94 10.87
N GLN A 46 8.81 -2.13 10.95
CA GLN A 46 10.15 -2.35 11.51
C GLN A 46 11.25 -1.59 10.75
N ALA A 47 11.10 -1.43 9.43
CA ALA A 47 12.07 -0.72 8.60
C ALA A 47 11.97 0.81 8.74
N ILE A 48 10.77 1.35 9.02
CA ILE A 48 10.52 2.79 9.07
C ILE A 48 10.73 3.34 10.48
N TYR A 49 10.23 2.65 11.51
CA TYR A 49 10.21 3.23 12.85
C TYR A 49 11.41 2.81 13.70
N PRO A 50 11.96 3.75 14.52
CA PRO A 50 11.49 5.14 14.66
C PRO A 50 11.76 5.97 13.40
N ALA A 51 10.73 6.64 12.88
CA ALA A 51 10.82 7.49 11.70
C ALA A 51 11.69 8.71 11.99
N LYS A 52 12.94 8.71 11.47
CA LYS A 52 13.92 9.76 11.68
C LYS A 52 14.65 10.08 10.38
N GLY A 53 14.81 11.36 10.10
CA GLY A 53 15.55 11.79 8.92
C GLY A 53 14.87 11.46 7.60
N ILE A 54 13.53 11.39 7.58
CA ILE A 54 12.71 11.12 6.39
C ILE A 54 11.58 12.14 6.24
N GLU A 55 11.01 12.21 5.03
CA GLU A 55 9.95 13.20 4.70
C GLU A 55 8.64 12.99 5.44
N ARG A 56 8.31 11.78 5.87
CA ARG A 56 7.10 11.40 6.60
C ARG A 56 5.82 11.40 5.76
N PHE A 57 5.55 12.45 4.97
CA PHE A 57 4.34 12.56 4.16
C PHE A 57 4.63 12.17 2.72
N GLY A 58 3.75 11.41 2.12
CA GLY A 58 3.85 11.03 0.72
C GLY A 58 2.51 11.07 0.02
N SER A 59 2.50 11.65 -1.18
CA SER A 59 1.31 11.72 -2.04
C SER A 59 1.68 11.30 -3.44
N ALA A 60 0.79 10.55 -4.09
CA ALA A 60 0.93 10.17 -5.48
C ALA A 60 -0.43 10.02 -6.18
N ASN A 61 -0.54 10.64 -7.35
CA ASN A 61 -1.61 10.35 -8.31
C ASN A 61 -1.01 9.53 -9.44
N ILE A 62 -1.49 8.32 -9.64
CA ILE A 62 -1.00 7.42 -10.68
C ILE A 62 -2.08 7.17 -11.71
N VAL A 63 -1.68 7.35 -12.95
CA VAL A 63 -2.52 7.12 -14.13
C VAL A 63 -2.14 5.78 -14.75
N MET A 64 -3.13 4.99 -15.12
CA MET A 64 -3.03 3.82 -15.96
C MET A 64 -4.18 3.86 -16.98
N ASP A 65 -3.86 4.23 -18.20
CA ASP A 65 -4.82 4.51 -19.28
C ASP A 65 -5.95 5.45 -18.80
N GLU A 66 -7.18 4.97 -18.73
CA GLU A 66 -8.34 5.74 -18.28
C GLU A 66 -8.47 5.85 -16.76
N ALA A 67 -7.74 4.99 -16.02
CA ALA A 67 -7.80 4.99 -14.56
C ALA A 67 -6.81 5.98 -13.93
N CYS A 68 -7.22 6.58 -12.83
CA CYS A 68 -6.39 7.43 -12.00
C CYS A 68 -6.73 7.20 -10.54
N VAL A 69 -5.72 6.83 -9.74
CA VAL A 69 -5.86 6.62 -8.30
C VAL A 69 -4.86 7.47 -7.55
N GLU A 70 -5.33 8.11 -6.51
CA GLU A 70 -4.55 8.91 -5.57
C GLU A 70 -4.29 8.12 -4.29
N CYS A 71 -3.07 8.25 -3.77
CA CYS A 71 -2.74 7.82 -2.42
C CYS A 71 -2.05 8.97 -1.70
N ASP A 72 -2.61 9.37 -0.54
CA ASP A 72 -2.00 10.29 0.41
C ASP A 72 -1.72 9.53 1.70
N LEU A 73 -0.50 9.64 2.24
CA LEU A 73 -0.14 8.94 3.47
C LEU A 73 0.71 9.74 4.44
N ASP A 74 0.59 9.38 5.71
CA ASP A 74 1.36 9.88 6.85
C ASP A 74 1.99 8.68 7.60
N LEU A 75 3.33 8.65 7.70
CA LEU A 75 4.08 7.69 8.49
C LEU A 75 4.03 8.10 9.98
N SER A 76 2.83 8.03 10.56
CA SER A 76 2.53 8.60 11.87
C SER A 76 2.54 7.61 13.04
N ASN A 77 2.76 6.33 12.77
CA ASN A 77 2.55 5.22 13.70
C ASN A 77 1.14 5.20 14.35
N ARG A 78 0.17 5.79 13.65
CA ARG A 78 -1.27 5.79 13.96
C ARG A 78 -2.01 5.22 12.76
N PRO A 79 -2.27 3.90 12.74
CA PRO A 79 -2.82 3.23 11.57
C PRO A 79 -4.25 3.68 11.27
N PHE A 80 -4.50 4.03 10.03
CA PHE A 80 -5.83 4.34 9.52
C PHE A 80 -5.88 4.12 8.01
N LEU A 81 -6.92 3.47 7.52
CA LEU A 81 -7.17 3.34 6.09
C LEU A 81 -8.50 3.98 5.72
N TYR A 82 -8.46 4.94 4.80
CA TYR A 82 -9.60 5.33 3.98
C TYR A 82 -9.44 4.72 2.58
N HIS A 83 -10.34 3.83 2.20
CA HIS A 83 -10.32 3.14 0.92
C HIS A 83 -11.60 3.46 0.14
N SER A 84 -11.44 3.94 -1.10
CA SER A 84 -12.55 4.29 -1.97
C SER A 84 -12.22 3.95 -3.43
N LEU A 85 -12.26 2.64 -3.74
CA LEU A 85 -12.18 2.12 -5.09
C LEU A 85 -13.52 1.53 -5.49
N SER A 86 -14.03 1.89 -6.67
CA SER A 86 -15.28 1.36 -7.22
C SER A 86 -15.00 0.13 -8.09
N VAL A 87 -14.65 -0.97 -7.45
CA VAL A 87 -14.39 -2.26 -8.10
C VAL A 87 -15.27 -3.34 -7.48
N SER A 88 -15.74 -4.29 -8.31
CA SER A 88 -16.55 -5.40 -7.84
C SER A 88 -16.41 -6.63 -8.75
N GLY A 89 -16.64 -7.82 -8.21
CA GLY A 89 -16.51 -9.10 -8.90
C GLY A 89 -15.05 -9.52 -9.02
N LYS A 90 -14.62 -10.02 -10.20
CA LYS A 90 -13.28 -10.62 -10.36
C LYS A 90 -12.44 -9.94 -11.44
N VAL A 91 -11.10 -10.06 -11.29
CA VAL A 91 -10.11 -9.87 -12.34
C VAL A 91 -9.39 -11.21 -12.54
N GLY A 92 -9.63 -11.88 -13.65
CA GLY A 92 -9.26 -13.30 -13.80
C GLY A 92 -9.97 -14.15 -12.76
N GLN A 93 -9.23 -14.84 -11.90
CA GLN A 93 -9.76 -15.63 -10.78
C GLN A 93 -9.76 -14.88 -9.46
N PHE A 94 -9.13 -13.70 -9.39
CA PHE A 94 -8.96 -12.91 -8.18
C PHE A 94 -10.21 -12.08 -7.86
N ASP A 95 -10.75 -12.23 -6.67
CA ASP A 95 -11.86 -11.43 -6.17
C ASP A 95 -11.41 -10.01 -5.82
N THR A 96 -12.12 -9.01 -6.35
CA THR A 96 -11.71 -7.61 -6.15
C THR A 96 -11.92 -7.09 -4.74
N GLU A 97 -12.75 -7.75 -3.92
CA GLU A 97 -12.90 -7.42 -2.49
C GLU A 97 -11.60 -7.63 -1.71
N LEU A 98 -10.76 -8.57 -2.14
CA LEU A 98 -9.47 -8.85 -1.50
C LEU A 98 -8.46 -7.70 -1.63
N VAL A 99 -8.71 -6.74 -2.51
CA VAL A 99 -7.87 -5.54 -2.63
C VAL A 99 -7.98 -4.67 -1.38
N GLU A 100 -9.19 -4.46 -0.88
CA GLU A 100 -9.39 -3.72 0.38
C GLU A 100 -8.82 -4.48 1.56
N GLU A 101 -9.00 -5.79 1.62
CA GLU A 101 -8.43 -6.62 2.69
C GLU A 101 -6.91 -6.58 2.71
N PHE A 102 -6.25 -6.67 1.55
CA PHE A 102 -4.81 -6.51 1.45
C PHE A 102 -4.36 -5.14 1.98
N PHE A 103 -4.95 -4.04 1.49
CA PHE A 103 -4.56 -2.71 1.92
C PHE A 103 -4.86 -2.46 3.40
N ARG A 104 -5.98 -2.97 3.91
CA ARG A 104 -6.32 -2.90 5.33
C ARG A 104 -5.25 -3.60 6.19
N ALA A 105 -4.94 -4.84 5.88
CA ALA A 105 -3.93 -5.62 6.57
C ALA A 105 -2.55 -4.93 6.49
N PHE A 106 -2.14 -4.50 5.32
CA PHE A 106 -0.86 -3.85 5.08
C PHE A 106 -0.72 -2.51 5.83
N ILE A 107 -1.66 -1.60 5.64
CA ILE A 107 -1.62 -0.24 6.19
C ILE A 107 -1.71 -0.25 7.73
N LEU A 108 -2.59 -1.09 8.29
CA LEU A 108 -2.75 -1.17 9.75
C LEU A 108 -1.49 -1.73 10.42
N ASN A 109 -0.88 -2.77 9.86
CA ASN A 109 0.34 -3.36 10.40
C ASN A 109 1.59 -2.53 10.11
N ALA A 110 1.59 -1.71 9.07
CA ALA A 110 2.67 -0.76 8.80
C ALA A 110 2.63 0.48 9.72
N GLY A 111 1.56 0.70 10.49
CA GLY A 111 1.42 1.90 11.33
C GLY A 111 1.22 3.19 10.51
N ILE A 112 0.64 3.08 9.32
CA ILE A 112 0.47 4.18 8.37
C ILE A 112 -0.97 4.69 8.43
N SER A 113 -1.18 6.02 8.36
CA SER A 113 -2.46 6.58 7.98
C SER A 113 -2.46 6.81 6.46
N ALA A 114 -3.38 6.17 5.73
CA ALA A 114 -3.44 6.27 4.27
C ALA A 114 -4.86 6.49 3.75
N HIS A 115 -4.97 7.31 2.72
CA HIS A 115 -6.19 7.52 1.94
C HIS A 115 -5.92 7.06 0.50
N ILE A 116 -6.67 6.07 0.02
CA ILE A 116 -6.58 5.52 -1.33
C ILE A 116 -7.89 5.81 -2.06
N VAL A 117 -7.85 6.69 -3.03
CA VAL A 117 -9.05 7.25 -3.67
C VAL A 117 -8.99 7.11 -5.18
N GLN A 118 -9.96 6.42 -5.75
CA GLN A 118 -10.16 6.43 -7.20
C GLN A 118 -10.68 7.79 -7.67
N LYS A 119 -9.97 8.41 -8.59
CA LYS A 119 -10.39 9.67 -9.23
C LYS A 119 -11.17 9.40 -10.51
N ARG A 120 -10.74 8.43 -11.31
CA ARG A 120 -11.32 8.04 -12.60
C ARG A 120 -11.03 6.57 -12.86
N GLY A 121 -11.71 6.01 -13.85
CA GLY A 121 -11.46 4.69 -14.38
C GLY A 121 -12.68 3.79 -14.36
N SER A 122 -12.71 2.84 -15.26
CA SER A 122 -13.77 1.85 -15.38
C SER A 122 -13.23 0.41 -15.48
N ASN A 123 -12.00 0.23 -15.94
CA ASN A 123 -11.37 -1.10 -15.98
C ASN A 123 -10.83 -1.46 -14.59
N LYS A 124 -11.36 -2.52 -14.02
CA LYS A 124 -10.98 -2.98 -12.65
C LYS A 124 -9.49 -3.27 -12.50
N HIS A 125 -8.87 -3.89 -13.50
CA HIS A 125 -7.43 -4.18 -13.50
C HIS A 125 -6.63 -2.87 -13.42
N HIS A 126 -6.94 -1.90 -14.28
CA HIS A 126 -6.26 -0.61 -14.33
C HIS A 126 -6.42 0.17 -13.01
N ILE A 127 -7.63 0.16 -12.43
CA ILE A 127 -7.90 0.82 -11.14
C ILE A 127 -7.06 0.19 -10.03
N ILE A 128 -7.07 -1.15 -9.92
CA ILE A 128 -6.34 -1.86 -8.86
C ILE A 128 -4.83 -1.66 -9.02
N GLU A 129 -4.30 -1.83 -10.22
CA GLU A 129 -2.87 -1.65 -10.46
C GLU A 129 -2.43 -0.20 -10.22
N ALA A 130 -3.24 0.79 -10.62
CA ALA A 130 -2.98 2.19 -10.29
C ALA A 130 -2.98 2.44 -8.78
N ALA A 131 -3.83 1.74 -8.00
CA ALA A 131 -3.85 1.82 -6.54
C ALA A 131 -2.54 1.27 -5.94
N PHE A 132 -2.10 0.08 -6.33
CA PHE A 132 -0.83 -0.48 -5.85
C PHE A 132 0.36 0.41 -6.19
N LYS A 133 0.39 0.95 -7.41
CA LYS A 133 1.43 1.92 -7.83
C LYS A 133 1.37 3.22 -7.04
N SER A 134 0.18 3.75 -6.76
CA SER A 134 0.04 5.02 -6.02
C SER A 134 0.53 4.87 -4.59
N VAL A 135 0.18 3.77 -3.91
CA VAL A 135 0.68 3.44 -2.56
C VAL A 135 2.20 3.27 -2.58
N ALA A 136 2.73 2.52 -3.55
CA ALA A 136 4.17 2.30 -3.70
C ALA A 136 4.95 3.61 -3.86
N VAL A 137 4.49 4.49 -4.76
CA VAL A 137 5.14 5.79 -5.00
C VAL A 137 4.98 6.73 -3.82
N ALA A 138 3.83 6.73 -3.15
CA ALA A 138 3.61 7.54 -1.95
C ALA A 138 4.55 7.11 -0.80
N ILE A 139 4.71 5.80 -0.55
CA ILE A 139 5.67 5.26 0.42
C ILE A 139 7.10 5.69 0.05
N ARG A 140 7.50 5.50 -1.20
CA ARG A 140 8.82 5.92 -1.68
C ARG A 140 9.09 7.40 -1.40
N ARG A 141 8.11 8.28 -1.63
CA ARG A 141 8.24 9.71 -1.38
C ARG A 141 8.32 10.03 0.11
N ALA A 142 7.50 9.39 0.93
CA ALA A 142 7.49 9.58 2.37
C ALA A 142 8.78 9.10 3.07
N THR A 143 9.47 8.13 2.48
CA THR A 143 10.71 7.55 3.02
C THR A 143 11.98 8.19 2.46
N VAL A 144 11.88 9.21 1.62
CA VAL A 144 13.05 9.97 1.14
C VAL A 144 13.80 10.55 2.34
N LYS A 145 15.11 10.30 2.36
CA LYS A 145 15.99 10.84 3.40
C LYS A 145 16.12 12.36 3.28
N ASN A 146 16.05 13.03 4.42
CA ASN A 146 16.25 14.46 4.52
C ASN A 146 17.03 14.79 5.79
N ASP A 147 18.29 15.15 5.63
CA ASP A 147 19.21 15.42 6.74
C ASP A 147 18.84 16.67 7.57
N ARG A 148 17.92 17.50 7.06
CA ARG A 148 17.39 18.67 7.78
C ARG A 148 16.25 18.32 8.73
N ILE A 149 15.73 17.08 8.64
CA ILE A 149 14.62 16.60 9.46
C ILE A 149 15.18 15.64 10.49
N GLY A 150 14.98 15.94 11.78
CA GLY A 150 15.20 15.01 12.86
C GLY A 150 14.06 13.98 12.96
N ILE A 151 13.33 13.98 14.07
CA ILE A 151 12.03 13.32 14.17
C ILE A 151 10.99 14.27 13.56
N PRO A 152 10.27 13.88 12.50
CA PRO A 152 9.34 14.77 11.80
C PRO A 152 8.02 14.96 12.56
N SER A 153 8.11 15.38 13.82
CA SER A 153 6.98 15.60 14.72
C SER A 153 7.32 16.73 15.70
N THR A 154 6.37 17.63 15.92
CA THR A 154 6.50 18.68 16.95
C THR A 154 6.47 18.14 18.38
N LYS A 155 6.19 16.86 18.56
CA LYS A 155 6.18 16.15 19.84
C LYS A 155 7.48 15.36 20.09
N ASP A 156 8.40 15.38 19.13
CA ASP A 156 9.65 14.59 19.13
C ASP A 156 9.45 13.06 19.25
N VAL A 157 8.25 12.57 18.93
CA VAL A 157 7.88 11.14 18.87
C VAL A 157 6.94 10.87 17.69
N LEU A 158 7.04 9.67 17.13
CA LEU A 158 6.10 9.07 16.16
C LEU A 158 5.83 7.63 16.53
#